data_c76c5adb837d7ea5bded060ad75e1f2d
#
_entry.id   c76c5adb837d7ea5bded060ad75e1f2d
#
_cell.length_a   1.000
_cell.length_b   1.000
_cell.length_c   1.000
_cell.angle_alpha   90.00
_cell.angle_beta   90.00
_cell.angle_gamma   90.00
#
_symmetry.space_group_name_H-M   'P 1'
#
loop_
_entity.id
_entity.type
_entity.pdbx_description
1 polymer ?
#
loop_
_entity_poly.entity_id
_entity_poly.type
_entity_poly.pdbx_seq_one_letter_code
_entity_poly.pdbx_strand_id
1 'polypeptide(L)'
;MSRRLRVDDWLSVEHSNVPDGSWLTMMSRVASFHHKARFSSEGNHGHDMGFRIALTVEELGELSAAITKGKPDEEAAEELADLLILLLGHSLAMEVDLEEEFHKKMDKVMTRKARKGKLGIRVTDYSDD
;
A
#
# COMPACT_ATOMS: atom_id res chain seq x y z
N MET A 1 6.65 18.86 -14.43
CA MET A 1 5.99 18.79 -13.11
C MET A 1 6.83 18.00 -12.14
N SER A 2 6.99 18.51 -10.95
CA SER A 2 7.71 17.74 -9.92
C SER A 2 6.84 16.59 -9.41
N ARG A 3 7.50 15.50 -9.09
CA ARG A 3 6.84 14.30 -8.55
C ARG A 3 6.48 14.56 -7.08
N ARG A 4 5.42 13.93 -6.61
CA ARG A 4 5.01 13.96 -5.21
C ARG A 4 5.54 12.71 -4.54
N LEU A 5 6.61 12.84 -3.75
CA LEU A 5 7.27 11.71 -3.10
C LEU A 5 7.16 11.75 -1.58
N ARG A 6 7.12 12.95 -1.00
CA ARG A 6 7.13 13.13 0.46
C ARG A 6 5.78 13.59 0.96
N VAL A 7 5.56 13.44 2.25
CA VAL A 7 4.33 13.91 2.90
C VAL A 7 4.02 15.36 2.49
N ASP A 8 5.00 16.24 2.59
CA ASP A 8 4.78 17.67 2.33
C ASP A 8 4.32 17.93 0.90
N ASP A 9 4.75 17.10 -0.06
CA ASP A 9 4.37 17.25 -1.46
C ASP A 9 2.87 17.02 -1.67
N TRP A 10 2.22 16.26 -0.80
CA TRP A 10 0.82 15.91 -0.91
C TRP A 10 -0.09 16.82 -0.08
N LEU A 11 0.45 17.55 0.91
CA LEU A 11 -0.39 18.35 1.82
C LEU A 11 -1.09 19.51 1.13
N SER A 12 -0.52 20.03 0.04
CA SER A 12 -1.11 21.13 -0.72
C SER A 12 -2.17 20.67 -1.72
N VAL A 13 -2.35 19.37 -1.88
CA VAL A 13 -3.31 18.83 -2.85
C VAL A 13 -4.72 18.95 -2.29
N GLU A 14 -5.60 19.61 -3.03
CA GLU A 14 -7.01 19.66 -2.68
C GLU A 14 -7.65 18.29 -2.95
N HIS A 15 -8.42 17.80 -1.99
CA HIS A 15 -9.09 16.52 -2.13
C HIS A 15 -10.37 16.48 -1.31
N SER A 16 -11.27 15.61 -1.71
CA SER A 16 -12.48 15.31 -0.96
C SER A 16 -12.19 14.18 0.05
N ASN A 17 -12.94 14.16 1.14
CA ASN A 17 -12.92 13.03 2.06
C ASN A 17 -13.97 11.96 1.67
N VAL A 18 -14.62 12.15 0.55
CA VAL A 18 -15.58 11.21 -0.01
C VAL A 18 -14.86 10.38 -1.08
N PRO A 19 -15.12 9.07 -1.15
CA PRO A 19 -14.50 8.23 -2.18
C PRO A 19 -14.83 8.74 -3.59
N ASP A 20 -13.79 8.96 -4.38
CA ASP A 20 -13.92 9.44 -5.77
C ASP A 20 -13.11 8.58 -6.75
N GLY A 21 -12.55 7.47 -6.27
CA GLY A 21 -11.73 6.56 -7.07
C GLY A 21 -10.37 7.13 -7.47
N SER A 22 -9.98 8.24 -6.88
CA SER A 22 -8.77 8.96 -7.26
C SER A 22 -7.58 8.55 -6.39
N TRP A 23 -6.47 8.18 -7.05
CA TRP A 23 -5.18 7.96 -6.40
C TRP A 23 -4.74 9.21 -5.63
N LEU A 24 -4.99 10.37 -6.22
CA LEU A 24 -4.64 11.65 -5.64
C LEU A 24 -5.29 11.83 -4.25
N THR A 25 -6.59 11.57 -4.16
CA THR A 25 -7.33 11.64 -2.89
C THR A 25 -6.77 10.68 -1.86
N MET A 26 -6.53 9.43 -2.26
CA MET A 26 -6.02 8.40 -1.35
C MET A 26 -4.65 8.77 -0.79
N MET A 27 -3.72 9.15 -1.65
CA MET A 27 -2.38 9.54 -1.22
C MET A 27 -2.39 10.78 -0.35
N SER A 28 -3.18 11.79 -0.72
CA SER A 28 -3.28 13.03 0.04
C SER A 28 -3.84 12.78 1.45
N ARG A 29 -4.82 11.89 1.59
CA ARG A 29 -5.37 11.53 2.90
C ARG A 29 -4.33 10.82 3.78
N VAL A 30 -3.57 9.90 3.20
CA VAL A 30 -2.52 9.19 3.95
C VAL A 30 -1.41 10.16 4.36
N ALA A 31 -1.01 11.07 3.47
CA ALA A 31 -0.01 12.08 3.79
C ALA A 31 -0.49 12.99 4.94
N SER A 32 -1.75 13.41 4.91
CA SER A 32 -2.35 14.21 5.98
C SER A 32 -2.33 13.46 7.31
N PHE A 33 -2.59 12.17 7.29
CA PHE A 33 -2.51 11.32 8.49
C PHE A 33 -1.09 11.27 9.03
N HIS A 34 -0.09 11.05 8.17
CA HIS A 34 1.32 11.03 8.58
C HIS A 34 1.76 12.37 9.16
N HIS A 35 1.28 13.46 8.58
CA HIS A 35 1.58 14.80 9.07
C HIS A 35 0.96 15.04 10.45
N LYS A 36 -0.33 14.73 10.60
CA LYS A 36 -1.06 14.88 11.86
C LYS A 36 -0.41 14.08 12.99
N ALA A 37 0.01 12.87 12.69
CA ALA A 37 0.62 11.96 13.68
C ALA A 37 2.12 12.20 13.86
N ARG A 38 2.72 13.11 13.09
CA ARG A 38 4.15 13.46 13.17
C ARG A 38 5.06 12.25 12.95
N PHE A 39 4.73 11.42 11.98
CA PHE A 39 5.49 10.19 11.73
C PHE A 39 6.95 10.46 11.35
N SER A 40 7.23 11.57 10.68
CA SER A 40 8.59 11.92 10.26
C SER A 40 9.41 12.61 11.35
N SER A 41 8.80 12.91 12.51
CA SER A 41 9.53 13.57 13.60
C SER A 41 10.54 12.62 14.23
N GLU A 42 11.68 13.20 14.62
CA GLU A 42 12.76 12.45 15.25
C GLU A 42 12.24 11.71 16.49
N GLY A 43 12.60 10.45 16.62
CA GLY A 43 12.21 9.62 17.75
C GLY A 43 10.87 8.91 17.61
N ASN A 44 10.05 9.28 16.61
CA ASN A 44 8.74 8.63 16.42
C ASN A 44 8.81 7.34 15.61
N HIS A 45 9.86 7.17 14.82
CA HIS A 45 10.06 6.00 13.96
C HIS A 45 8.94 5.73 12.94
N GLY A 46 8.04 6.71 12.74
CA GLY A 46 6.89 6.55 11.85
C GLY A 46 7.26 6.37 10.38
N HIS A 47 8.46 6.77 9.98
CA HIS A 47 9.00 6.56 8.64
C HIS A 47 10.20 5.59 8.63
N ASP A 48 10.43 4.90 9.73
CA ASP A 48 11.42 3.81 9.80
C ASP A 48 10.84 2.58 9.13
N MET A 49 11.40 2.16 8.00
CA MET A 49 10.86 1.04 7.23
C MET A 49 10.92 -0.29 7.98
N GLY A 50 11.93 -0.51 8.83
CA GLY A 50 11.99 -1.70 9.66
C GLY A 50 10.75 -1.81 10.56
N PHE A 51 10.43 -0.72 11.24
CA PHE A 51 9.23 -0.66 12.08
C PHE A 51 7.95 -0.78 11.25
N ARG A 52 7.89 -0.08 10.12
CA ARG A 52 6.70 -0.11 9.24
C ARG A 52 6.44 -1.51 8.67
N ILE A 53 7.48 -2.24 8.31
CA ILE A 53 7.32 -3.62 7.81
C ILE A 53 6.80 -4.53 8.93
N ALA A 54 7.27 -4.36 10.16
CA ALA A 54 6.75 -5.11 11.29
C ALA A 54 5.25 -4.87 11.49
N LEU A 55 4.80 -3.61 11.39
CA LEU A 55 3.38 -3.27 11.46
C LEU A 55 2.58 -3.92 10.32
N THR A 56 3.15 -3.96 9.13
CA THR A 56 2.52 -4.58 7.97
C THR A 56 2.31 -6.08 8.19
N VAL A 57 3.29 -6.75 8.77
CA VAL A 57 3.19 -8.19 9.10
C VAL A 57 2.09 -8.42 10.14
N GLU A 58 1.98 -7.54 11.14
CA GLU A 58 0.91 -7.64 12.13
C GLU A 58 -0.47 -7.53 11.47
N GLU A 59 -0.67 -6.55 10.60
CA GLU A 59 -1.95 -6.37 9.90
C GLU A 59 -2.26 -7.53 8.97
N LEU A 60 -1.23 -8.07 8.30
CA LEU A 60 -1.41 -9.26 7.47
C LEU A 60 -1.85 -10.45 8.32
N GLY A 61 -1.31 -10.58 9.54
CA GLY A 61 -1.73 -11.60 10.48
C GLY A 61 -3.19 -11.43 10.90
N GLU A 62 -3.63 -10.20 11.11
CA GLU A 62 -5.03 -9.93 11.46
C GLU A 62 -5.98 -10.27 10.29
N LEU A 63 -5.58 -9.95 9.05
CA LEU A 63 -6.34 -10.36 7.88
C LEU A 63 -6.42 -11.88 7.81
N SER A 64 -5.29 -12.56 8.00
CA SER A 64 -5.25 -14.03 8.01
C SER A 64 -6.22 -14.59 9.05
N ALA A 65 -6.21 -14.05 10.26
CA ALA A 65 -7.10 -14.49 11.33
C ALA A 65 -8.58 -14.24 10.98
N ALA A 66 -8.89 -13.11 10.36
CA ALA A 66 -10.26 -12.80 9.94
C ALA A 66 -10.78 -13.84 8.95
N ILE A 67 -9.93 -14.26 8.00
CA ILE A 67 -10.30 -15.24 6.98
C ILE A 67 -10.39 -16.65 7.59
N THR A 68 -9.35 -17.06 8.32
CA THR A 68 -9.28 -18.45 8.82
C THR A 68 -10.28 -18.74 9.94
N LYS A 69 -10.69 -17.72 10.68
CA LYS A 69 -11.70 -17.87 11.73
C LYS A 69 -13.12 -17.64 11.24
N GLY A 70 -13.29 -17.43 9.94
CA GLY A 70 -14.61 -17.25 9.35
C GLY A 70 -15.35 -16.01 9.83
N LYS A 71 -14.61 -14.92 10.11
CA LYS A 71 -15.23 -13.66 10.53
C LYS A 71 -15.99 -13.01 9.36
N PRO A 72 -16.93 -12.08 9.65
CA PRO A 72 -17.64 -11.39 8.58
C PRO A 72 -16.70 -10.69 7.59
N ASP A 73 -17.13 -10.61 6.33
CA ASP A 73 -16.35 -9.97 5.27
C ASP A 73 -15.98 -8.53 5.59
N GLU A 74 -16.80 -7.82 6.35
CA GLU A 74 -16.54 -6.44 6.77
C GLU A 74 -15.26 -6.33 7.60
N GLU A 75 -14.97 -7.32 8.43
CA GLU A 75 -13.73 -7.32 9.23
C GLU A 75 -12.51 -7.56 8.32
N ALA A 76 -12.62 -8.49 7.37
CA ALA A 76 -11.54 -8.72 6.40
C ALA A 76 -11.30 -7.48 5.54
N ALA A 77 -12.38 -6.80 5.14
CA ALA A 77 -12.29 -5.58 4.34
C ALA A 77 -11.59 -4.46 5.12
N GLU A 78 -11.87 -4.34 6.42
CA GLU A 78 -11.20 -3.36 7.28
C GLU A 78 -9.70 -3.65 7.35
N GLU A 79 -9.31 -4.91 7.51
CA GLU A 79 -7.90 -5.29 7.55
C GLU A 79 -7.20 -5.05 6.20
N LEU A 80 -7.90 -5.25 5.09
CA LEU A 80 -7.37 -4.90 3.76
C LEU A 80 -7.14 -3.40 3.65
N ALA A 81 -8.06 -2.60 4.18
CA ALA A 81 -7.91 -1.14 4.19
C ALA A 81 -6.69 -0.73 5.01
N ASP A 82 -6.49 -1.35 6.19
CA ASP A 82 -5.31 -1.08 7.02
C ASP A 82 -4.02 -1.38 6.28
N LEU A 83 -3.97 -2.51 5.57
CA LEU A 83 -2.82 -2.87 4.75
C LEU A 83 -2.56 -1.84 3.65
N LEU A 84 -3.61 -1.40 2.97
CA LEU A 84 -3.47 -0.41 1.90
C LEU A 84 -2.95 0.92 2.45
N ILE A 85 -3.47 1.38 3.58
CA ILE A 85 -3.00 2.60 4.23
C ILE A 85 -1.51 2.48 4.56
N LEU A 86 -1.08 1.34 5.10
CA LEU A 86 0.33 1.08 5.38
C LEU A 86 1.18 1.12 4.11
N LEU A 87 0.73 0.46 3.03
CA LEU A 87 1.48 0.41 1.78
C LEU A 87 1.64 1.80 1.16
N LEU A 88 0.58 2.59 1.15
CA LEU A 88 0.65 3.97 0.68
C LEU A 88 1.61 4.79 1.54
N GLY A 89 1.57 4.58 2.85
CA GLY A 89 2.48 5.22 3.79
C GLY A 89 3.93 4.80 3.56
N HIS A 90 4.18 3.54 3.17
CA HIS A 90 5.54 3.10 2.83
C HIS A 90 6.11 3.90 1.68
N SER A 91 5.29 4.24 0.68
CA SER A 91 5.77 5.05 -0.45
C SER A 91 6.21 6.44 0.01
N LEU A 92 5.51 7.02 0.99
CA LEU A 92 5.88 8.31 1.57
C LEU A 92 7.17 8.19 2.39
N ALA A 93 7.29 7.14 3.19
CA ALA A 93 8.47 6.90 4.01
C ALA A 93 9.72 6.66 3.18
N MET A 94 9.58 5.97 2.05
CA MET A 94 10.69 5.67 1.13
C MET A 94 10.91 6.76 0.09
N GLU A 95 10.00 7.73 -0.01
CA GLU A 95 10.02 8.79 -1.02
C GLU A 95 10.08 8.24 -2.45
N VAL A 96 9.18 7.30 -2.73
CA VAL A 96 9.05 6.69 -4.06
C VAL A 96 7.68 6.96 -4.66
N ASP A 97 7.60 6.97 -5.97
CA ASP A 97 6.35 7.14 -6.71
C ASP A 97 5.73 5.75 -6.92
N LEU A 98 4.83 5.38 -6.00
CA LEU A 98 4.23 4.04 -6.01
C LEU A 98 3.29 3.85 -7.20
N GLU A 99 2.59 4.90 -7.65
CA GLU A 99 1.73 4.81 -8.82
C GLU A 99 2.53 4.43 -10.06
N GLU A 100 3.67 5.11 -10.27
CA GLU A 100 4.55 4.81 -11.39
C GLU A 100 5.07 3.36 -11.31
N GLU A 101 5.50 2.94 -10.13
CA GLU A 101 5.99 1.59 -9.93
C GLU A 101 4.88 0.55 -10.14
N PHE A 102 3.66 0.85 -9.72
CA PHE A 102 2.51 -0.01 -9.96
C PHE A 102 2.31 -0.24 -11.45
N HIS A 103 2.27 0.81 -12.24
CA HIS A 103 2.02 0.69 -13.68
C HIS A 103 3.17 -0.01 -14.40
N LYS A 104 4.42 0.29 -14.04
CA LYS A 104 5.56 -0.44 -14.58
C LYS A 104 5.46 -1.93 -14.30
N LYS A 105 5.10 -2.28 -13.08
CA LYS A 105 4.97 -3.69 -12.70
C LYS A 105 3.81 -4.35 -13.41
N MET A 106 2.67 -3.67 -13.52
CA MET A 106 1.53 -4.21 -14.24
C MET A 106 1.84 -4.50 -15.71
N ASP A 107 2.59 -3.62 -16.36
CA ASP A 107 3.01 -3.84 -17.74
C ASP A 107 3.83 -5.14 -17.86
N LYS A 108 4.71 -5.40 -16.90
CA LYS A 108 5.50 -6.64 -16.88
C LYS A 108 4.63 -7.86 -16.61
N VAL A 109 3.76 -7.76 -15.62
CA VAL A 109 2.89 -8.88 -15.22
C VAL A 109 1.96 -9.28 -16.36
N MET A 110 1.45 -8.30 -17.12
CA MET A 110 0.54 -8.58 -18.25
C MET A 110 1.23 -9.33 -19.39
N THR A 111 2.55 -9.33 -19.46
CA THR A 111 3.28 -10.10 -20.48
C THR A 111 3.58 -11.53 -20.02
N ARG A 112 3.35 -11.84 -18.74
CA ARG A 112 3.69 -13.15 -18.18
C ARG A 112 2.60 -14.17 -18.46
N LYS A 113 3.00 -15.43 -18.59
CA LYS A 113 2.04 -16.51 -18.75
C LYS A 113 1.59 -17.02 -17.38
N ALA A 114 0.30 -17.36 -17.30
CA ALA A 114 -0.23 -18.02 -16.12
C ALA A 114 0.04 -19.53 -16.24
N ARG A 115 0.45 -20.14 -15.13
CA ARG A 115 0.68 -21.59 -15.05
C ARG A 115 -0.01 -22.15 -13.83
N LYS A 116 -0.54 -23.34 -13.98
CA LYS A 116 -1.17 -24.05 -12.87
C LYS A 116 -0.10 -24.80 -12.08
N GLY A 117 0.10 -24.38 -10.83
CA GLY A 117 0.96 -25.08 -9.88
C GLY A 117 0.15 -26.01 -8.98
N LYS A 118 0.80 -26.57 -7.97
CA LYS A 118 0.15 -27.48 -7.02
C LYS A 118 -0.95 -26.80 -6.23
N LEU A 119 -0.77 -25.53 -5.89
CA LEU A 119 -1.71 -24.78 -5.04
C LEU A 119 -2.67 -23.91 -5.83
N GLY A 120 -2.45 -23.74 -7.12
CA GLY A 120 -3.30 -22.92 -7.96
C GLY A 120 -2.53 -22.26 -9.10
N ILE A 121 -3.19 -21.32 -9.75
CA ILE A 121 -2.60 -20.59 -10.88
C ILE A 121 -1.60 -19.56 -10.36
N ARG A 122 -0.43 -19.51 -11.01
CA ARG A 122 0.59 -18.50 -10.75
C ARG A 122 0.99 -17.81 -12.03
N VAL A 123 1.35 -16.54 -11.90
CA VAL A 123 1.94 -15.74 -12.99
C VAL A 123 3.36 -15.42 -12.57
N THR A 124 4.34 -15.95 -13.28
CA THR A 124 5.75 -15.83 -12.93
C THR A 124 6.52 -15.22 -14.09
N ASP A 125 7.73 -14.76 -13.82
CA ASP A 125 8.63 -14.23 -14.83
C ASP A 125 9.57 -15.28 -15.40
N TYR A 126 9.33 -16.55 -15.10
CA TYR A 126 10.08 -17.63 -15.74
C TYR A 126 9.82 -17.65 -17.22
N SER A 127 10.89 -17.72 -18.00
CA SER A 127 10.73 -17.99 -19.41
C SER A 127 10.15 -19.39 -19.58
N ASP A 128 9.28 -19.55 -20.55
CA ASP A 128 8.76 -20.87 -20.87
C ASP A 128 9.76 -21.60 -21.73
N ASP A 129 10.35 -22.54 -21.12
CA ASP A 129 11.23 -23.47 -21.82
C ASP A 129 10.44 -24.60 -22.46
#